data_4f9817c1e494803c6a4881a5054a2051
#
_entry.id   4f9817c1e494803c6a4881a5054a2051
#
_cell.length_a   1.000
_cell.length_b   1.000
_cell.length_c   1.000
_cell.angle_alpha   90.00
_cell.angle_beta   90.00
_cell.angle_gamma   90.00
#
_symmetry.space_group_name_H-M   'P 1'
#
loop_
_entity.id
_entity.type
_entity.pdbx_description
1 polymer ?
#
loop_
_entity_poly.entity_id
_entity_poly.type
_entity_poly.pdbx_seq_one_letter_code
_entity_poly.pdbx_strand_id
1 'polypeptide(L)'
;MILASTVMAMSVNAQVYVGGGIGVSTTGGDNTDDVTSYKFVPEIGYTINSEWAAGMAFGWEGSNKGGAKTFSINPYVRYTVINGKVVNVFLDGSVEFGHKYNAGFDDDFFGVGLKPGVAFKVNEKISVVTHIGFIGYEHWKNKPSKNSVNSWGVDVDGRNIILGIYYNI
;
A
#
# COMPACT_ATOMS: atom_id res chain seq x y z
N MET A 1 -29.01 -17.01 -0.75
CA MET A 1 -27.97 -17.96 -0.32
C MET A 1 -27.37 -18.68 -1.55
N ILE A 2 -26.98 -17.94 -2.59
CA ILE A 2 -26.44 -18.49 -3.87
C ILE A 2 -25.08 -17.87 -4.24
N LEU A 3 -24.57 -16.91 -3.48
CA LEU A 3 -23.29 -16.26 -3.78
C LEU A 3 -22.05 -16.96 -3.18
N ALA A 4 -22.22 -17.92 -2.30
CA ALA A 4 -21.09 -18.58 -1.62
C ALA A 4 -20.56 -19.84 -2.33
N SER A 5 -21.28 -20.38 -3.29
CA SER A 5 -20.92 -21.64 -3.97
C SER A 5 -20.17 -21.49 -5.29
N THR A 6 -20.05 -20.27 -5.82
CA THR A 6 -19.37 -20.02 -7.10
C THR A 6 -17.87 -19.74 -6.98
N VAL A 7 -17.38 -19.54 -5.75
CA VAL A 7 -15.96 -19.20 -5.51
C VAL A 7 -15.04 -20.43 -5.43
N MET A 8 -15.59 -21.64 -5.27
CA MET A 8 -14.78 -22.86 -5.05
C MET A 8 -14.37 -23.62 -6.33
N ALA A 9 -14.69 -23.13 -7.52
CA ALA A 9 -14.32 -23.80 -8.78
C ALA A 9 -13.19 -23.13 -9.55
N MET A 10 -12.46 -22.18 -8.94
CA MET A 10 -11.40 -21.44 -9.63
C MET A 10 -10.03 -21.97 -9.22
N SER A 11 -9.54 -22.83 -10.08
CA SER A 11 -8.18 -23.00 -10.56
C SER A 11 -7.07 -23.52 -9.63
N VAL A 12 -6.36 -24.46 -10.20
CA VAL A 12 -5.15 -25.18 -9.82
C VAL A 12 -3.91 -24.29 -9.49
N ASN A 13 -4.02 -22.93 -9.53
CA ASN A 13 -2.92 -22.00 -9.30
C ASN A 13 -3.22 -20.90 -8.27
N ALA A 14 -4.25 -21.08 -7.48
CA ALA A 14 -4.61 -20.10 -6.47
C ALA A 14 -3.68 -20.23 -5.25
N GLN A 15 -2.89 -19.19 -4.97
CA GLN A 15 -1.94 -19.16 -3.86
C GLN A 15 -2.19 -17.97 -2.96
N VAL A 16 -2.14 -18.21 -1.65
CA VAL A 16 -2.08 -17.14 -0.67
C VAL A 16 -0.65 -16.62 -0.61
N TYR A 17 -0.47 -15.32 -0.58
CA TYR A 17 0.80 -14.71 -0.24
C TYR A 17 0.66 -13.81 0.97
N VAL A 18 1.72 -13.75 1.72
CA VAL A 18 1.89 -12.83 2.83
C VAL A 18 3.15 -12.03 2.61
N GLY A 19 3.15 -10.79 3.02
CA GLY A 19 4.30 -9.95 2.83
C GLY A 19 4.14 -8.62 3.54
N GLY A 20 4.86 -7.65 3.04
CA GLY A 20 4.78 -6.30 3.50
C GLY A 20 6.07 -5.54 3.26
N GLY A 21 5.99 -4.24 3.46
CA GLY A 21 7.09 -3.33 3.29
C GLY A 21 7.40 -2.54 4.54
N ILE A 22 8.63 -2.06 4.60
CA ILE A 22 9.09 -1.09 5.58
C ILE A 22 9.64 0.13 4.85
N GLY A 23 9.42 1.30 5.44
CA GLY A 23 10.01 2.56 4.97
C GLY A 23 10.56 3.33 6.15
N VAL A 24 11.70 3.99 5.94
CA VAL A 24 12.29 4.93 6.89
C VAL A 24 12.77 6.13 6.09
N SER A 25 12.43 7.32 6.55
CA SER A 25 12.91 8.57 5.96
C SER A 25 13.30 9.54 7.06
N THR A 26 14.36 10.28 6.83
CA THR A 26 14.79 11.36 7.73
C THR A 26 14.84 12.67 6.96
N THR A 27 14.19 13.67 7.50
CA THR A 27 14.21 15.03 6.97
C THR A 27 14.80 15.95 8.03
N GLY A 28 15.86 16.67 7.67
CA GLY A 28 16.55 17.63 8.55
C GLY A 28 17.00 18.86 7.76
N GLY A 29 17.41 19.92 8.47
CA GLY A 29 17.94 21.15 7.89
C GLY A 29 18.78 21.92 8.91
N ASP A 30 19.60 22.87 8.44
CA ASP A 30 20.66 23.55 9.22
C ASP A 30 20.20 24.22 10.53
N ASN A 31 18.89 24.46 10.72
CA ASN A 31 18.31 25.04 11.93
C ASN A 31 17.03 24.33 12.40
N THR A 32 16.78 23.11 11.92
CA THR A 32 15.62 22.31 12.30
C THR A 32 16.08 20.96 12.82
N ASP A 33 15.42 20.49 13.84
CA ASP A 33 15.64 19.14 14.37
C ASP A 33 15.29 18.08 13.31
N ASP A 34 16.11 17.05 13.21
CA ASP A 34 15.87 15.92 12.34
C ASP A 34 14.59 15.19 12.74
N VAL A 35 13.70 15.02 11.76
CA VAL A 35 12.47 14.23 11.89
C VAL A 35 12.65 12.93 11.15
N THR A 36 12.66 11.82 11.87
CA THR A 36 12.67 10.47 11.30
C THR A 36 11.25 9.91 11.30
N SER A 37 10.78 9.56 10.14
CA SER A 37 9.50 8.90 9.93
C SER A 37 9.74 7.43 9.59
N TYR A 38 8.87 6.57 10.09
CA TYR A 38 8.87 5.15 9.82
C TYR A 38 7.50 4.70 9.32
N LYS A 39 7.52 3.70 8.43
CA LYS A 39 6.33 3.09 7.85
C LYS A 39 6.47 1.59 7.87
N PHE A 40 5.43 0.89 8.31
CA PHE A 40 5.31 -0.55 8.29
C PHE A 40 3.99 -0.93 7.62
N VAL A 41 4.04 -1.76 6.60
CA VAL A 41 2.88 -2.11 5.77
C VAL A 41 2.82 -3.62 5.60
N PRO A 42 2.30 -4.39 6.57
CA PRO A 42 2.01 -5.80 6.38
C PRO A 42 0.88 -5.99 5.36
N GLU A 43 0.96 -7.07 4.62
CA GLU A 43 0.06 -7.35 3.49
C GLU A 43 -0.27 -8.84 3.42
N ILE A 44 -1.51 -9.14 3.10
CA ILE A 44 -1.99 -10.47 2.76
C ILE A 44 -2.77 -10.41 1.45
N GLY A 45 -2.57 -11.39 0.59
CA GLY A 45 -3.28 -11.45 -0.67
C GLY A 45 -3.44 -12.86 -1.19
N TYR A 46 -4.22 -12.94 -2.25
CA TYR A 46 -4.59 -14.16 -2.92
C TYR A 46 -4.42 -14.01 -4.43
N THR A 47 -3.58 -14.85 -5.00
CA THR A 47 -3.38 -14.93 -6.45
C THR A 47 -4.53 -15.74 -7.03
N ILE A 48 -5.34 -15.11 -7.87
CA ILE A 48 -6.51 -15.73 -8.52
C ILE A 48 -6.05 -16.53 -9.74
N ASN A 49 -5.16 -15.95 -10.52
CA ASN A 49 -4.54 -16.57 -11.70
C ASN A 49 -3.22 -15.85 -12.04
N SER A 50 -2.64 -16.14 -13.20
CA SER A 50 -1.36 -15.55 -13.65
C SER A 50 -1.37 -14.02 -13.79
N GLU A 51 -2.54 -13.41 -13.94
CA GLU A 51 -2.72 -11.99 -14.21
C GLU A 51 -3.36 -11.25 -13.03
N TRP A 52 -4.25 -11.91 -12.28
CA TRP A 52 -5.07 -11.27 -11.27
C TRP A 52 -4.77 -11.77 -9.87
N ALA A 53 -4.66 -10.83 -8.94
CA ALA A 53 -4.62 -11.08 -7.51
C ALA A 53 -5.49 -10.05 -6.77
N ALA A 54 -5.90 -10.37 -5.56
CA ALA A 54 -6.58 -9.44 -4.66
C ALA A 54 -5.95 -9.53 -3.28
N GLY A 55 -5.93 -8.43 -2.57
CA GLY A 55 -5.30 -8.40 -1.25
C GLY A 55 -5.70 -7.21 -0.40
N MET A 56 -5.07 -7.14 0.75
CA MET A 56 -5.26 -6.07 1.71
C MET A 56 -3.93 -5.75 2.39
N ALA A 57 -3.58 -4.48 2.40
CA ALA A 57 -2.44 -3.95 3.12
C ALA A 57 -2.91 -3.13 4.32
N PHE A 58 -2.11 -3.17 5.40
CA PHE A 58 -2.35 -2.41 6.62
C PHE A 58 -1.17 -1.47 6.83
N GLY A 59 -1.44 -0.16 6.79
CA GLY A 59 -0.41 0.85 6.98
C GLY A 59 -0.30 1.27 8.44
N TRP A 60 0.90 1.32 8.95
CA TRP A 60 1.24 1.96 10.21
C TRP A 60 2.42 2.89 10.00
N GLU A 61 2.20 4.17 10.23
CA GLU A 61 3.22 5.20 10.08
C GLU A 61 3.35 6.02 11.36
N GLY A 62 4.57 6.47 11.63
CA GLY A 62 4.84 7.34 12.76
C GLY A 62 6.12 8.15 12.56
N SER A 63 6.37 9.12 13.46
CA SER A 63 7.60 9.91 13.48
C SER A 63 8.11 10.09 14.90
N ASN A 64 9.43 10.30 15.04
CA ASN A 64 10.08 10.50 16.32
C ASN A 64 9.80 11.89 16.93
N LYS A 65 9.45 12.87 16.10
CA LYS A 65 9.12 14.23 16.51
C LYS A 65 7.77 14.62 15.92
N GLY A 66 6.94 15.31 16.72
CA GLY A 66 5.61 15.74 16.30
C GLY A 66 4.48 14.74 16.62
N GLY A 67 4.79 13.49 17.03
CA GLY A 67 3.79 12.54 17.56
C GLY A 67 2.70 12.08 16.59
N ALA A 68 2.79 12.46 15.32
CA ALA A 68 1.83 12.04 14.31
C ALA A 68 1.94 10.53 14.09
N LYS A 69 0.78 9.85 14.17
CA LYS A 69 0.64 8.41 13.88
C LYS A 69 -0.47 8.24 12.87
N THR A 70 -0.22 7.44 11.86
CA THR A 70 -1.24 7.11 10.85
C THR A 70 -1.46 5.62 10.84
N PHE A 71 -2.72 5.23 10.79
CA PHE A 71 -3.15 3.86 10.54
C PHE A 71 -4.02 3.85 9.30
N SER A 72 -3.78 2.91 8.38
CA SER A 72 -4.60 2.76 7.19
C SER A 72 -4.89 1.30 6.84
N ILE A 73 -5.97 1.09 6.13
CA ILE A 73 -6.38 -0.18 5.52
C ILE A 73 -6.54 0.08 4.03
N ASN A 74 -5.93 -0.75 3.23
CA ASN A 74 -5.86 -0.58 1.79
C ASN A 74 -6.19 -1.91 1.08
N PRO A 75 -7.47 -2.22 0.84
CA PRO A 75 -7.86 -3.28 -0.07
C PRO A 75 -7.49 -2.92 -1.52
N TYR A 76 -7.02 -3.91 -2.28
CA TYR A 76 -6.60 -3.72 -3.65
C TYR A 76 -6.92 -4.94 -4.53
N VAL A 77 -6.96 -4.68 -5.82
CA VAL A 77 -6.95 -5.68 -6.88
C VAL A 77 -5.73 -5.42 -7.75
N ARG A 78 -4.91 -6.43 -7.95
CA ARG A 78 -3.67 -6.39 -8.75
C ARG A 78 -3.91 -6.98 -10.12
N TYR A 79 -3.48 -6.25 -11.14
CA TYR A 79 -3.36 -6.75 -12.50
C TYR A 79 -1.90 -6.82 -12.91
N THR A 80 -1.41 -7.99 -13.24
CA THR A 80 -0.03 -8.22 -13.70
C THR A 80 0.03 -8.00 -15.21
N VAL A 81 0.64 -6.89 -15.61
CA VAL A 81 0.78 -6.49 -17.02
C VAL A 81 1.87 -7.28 -17.71
N ILE A 82 2.98 -7.54 -17.01
CA ILE A 82 4.10 -8.34 -17.49
C ILE A 82 4.37 -9.44 -16.47
N ASN A 83 4.20 -10.70 -16.90
CA ASN A 83 4.52 -11.86 -16.08
C ASN A 83 5.77 -12.55 -16.64
N GLY A 84 6.93 -12.10 -16.20
CA GLY A 84 8.22 -12.64 -16.59
C GLY A 84 8.73 -13.73 -15.64
N LYS A 85 9.79 -14.42 -16.04
CA LYS A 85 10.44 -15.45 -15.21
C LYS A 85 11.11 -14.86 -13.97
N VAL A 86 11.65 -13.65 -14.07
CA VAL A 86 12.42 -12.97 -13.03
C VAL A 86 11.69 -11.73 -12.52
N VAL A 87 10.98 -11.02 -13.41
CA VAL A 87 10.35 -9.73 -13.12
C VAL A 87 8.90 -9.76 -13.54
N ASN A 88 8.03 -9.34 -12.63
CA ASN A 88 6.64 -9.01 -12.93
C ASN A 88 6.45 -7.50 -12.83
N VAL A 89 5.68 -6.93 -13.75
CA VAL A 89 5.20 -5.54 -13.66
C VAL A 89 3.70 -5.60 -13.46
N PHE A 90 3.19 -4.85 -12.49
CA PHE A 90 1.79 -4.90 -12.13
C PHE A 90 1.22 -3.52 -11.82
N LEU A 91 -0.09 -3.45 -11.79
CA LEU A 91 -0.87 -2.29 -11.42
C LEU A 91 -1.89 -2.68 -10.36
N ASP A 92 -1.84 -2.05 -9.20
CA ASP A 92 -2.82 -2.23 -8.13
C ASP A 92 -3.88 -1.13 -8.21
N GLY A 93 -5.13 -1.51 -8.41
CA GLY A 93 -6.28 -0.65 -8.19
C GLY A 93 -6.69 -0.75 -6.72
N SER A 94 -6.62 0.35 -5.99
CA SER A 94 -6.77 0.32 -4.54
C SER A 94 -7.71 1.39 -4.00
N VAL A 95 -8.31 1.07 -2.86
CA VAL A 95 -9.06 2.01 -2.03
C VAL A 95 -8.36 2.06 -0.68
N GLU A 96 -8.09 3.24 -0.17
CA GLU A 96 -7.42 3.42 1.12
C GLU A 96 -8.31 4.18 2.09
N PHE A 97 -8.40 3.67 3.30
CA PHE A 97 -9.05 4.34 4.42
C PHE A 97 -8.06 4.48 5.55
N GLY A 98 -7.95 5.65 6.13
CA GLY A 98 -7.02 5.83 7.21
C GLY A 98 -7.39 6.94 8.17
N HIS A 99 -6.70 6.90 9.29
CA HIS A 99 -6.84 7.84 10.38
C HIS A 99 -5.45 8.30 10.84
N LYS A 100 -5.27 9.61 10.91
CA LYS A 100 -4.04 10.23 11.35
C LYS A 100 -4.26 10.96 12.68
N TYR A 101 -3.54 10.52 13.69
CA TYR A 101 -3.44 11.20 14.98
C TYR A 101 -2.29 12.19 14.96
N ASN A 102 -2.56 13.41 15.36
CA ASN A 102 -1.53 14.39 15.61
C ASN A 102 -1.91 15.15 16.89
N ALA A 103 -0.95 15.59 17.71
CA ALA A 103 -1.18 16.25 18.99
C ALA A 103 -2.21 17.40 18.90
N GLY A 104 -3.48 17.11 19.18
CA GLY A 104 -4.62 18.04 19.13
C GLY A 104 -5.43 18.08 17.82
N PHE A 105 -5.06 17.25 16.82
CA PHE A 105 -5.80 17.18 15.55
C PHE A 105 -5.90 15.74 15.07
N ASP A 106 -7.11 15.34 14.72
CA ASP A 106 -7.40 14.04 14.14
C ASP A 106 -7.90 14.22 12.71
N ASP A 107 -7.27 13.54 11.76
CA ASP A 107 -7.65 13.59 10.36
C ASP A 107 -8.09 12.20 9.91
N ASP A 108 -9.26 12.11 9.30
CA ASP A 108 -9.69 10.93 8.54
C ASP A 108 -9.37 11.14 7.07
N PHE A 109 -8.90 10.11 6.39
CA PHE A 109 -8.68 10.18 4.96
C PHE A 109 -9.22 8.96 4.22
N PHE A 110 -9.58 9.22 2.99
CA PHE A 110 -10.02 8.24 2.02
C PHE A 110 -9.29 8.48 0.71
N GLY A 111 -8.75 7.42 0.12
CA GLY A 111 -8.07 7.47 -1.16
C GLY A 111 -8.60 6.41 -2.12
N VAL A 112 -8.57 6.69 -3.40
CA VAL A 112 -8.82 5.73 -4.47
C VAL A 112 -7.86 5.99 -5.60
N GLY A 113 -7.21 4.94 -6.11
CA GLY A 113 -6.25 5.14 -7.19
C GLY A 113 -5.53 3.89 -7.65
N LEU A 114 -4.53 4.12 -8.46
CA LEU A 114 -3.69 3.12 -9.08
C LEU A 114 -2.26 3.24 -8.55
N LYS A 115 -1.67 2.11 -8.19
CA LYS A 115 -0.29 2.00 -7.71
C LYS A 115 0.50 1.07 -8.65
N PRO A 116 1.29 1.59 -9.58
CA PRO A 116 2.19 0.76 -10.37
C PRO A 116 3.26 0.14 -9.50
N GLY A 117 3.67 -1.08 -9.83
CA GLY A 117 4.69 -1.79 -9.07
C GLY A 117 5.46 -2.82 -9.88
N VAL A 118 6.57 -3.24 -9.29
CA VAL A 118 7.46 -4.26 -9.85
C VAL A 118 7.75 -5.30 -8.78
N ALA A 119 7.70 -6.57 -9.15
CA ALA A 119 8.09 -7.69 -8.32
C ALA A 119 9.26 -8.44 -8.95
N PHE A 120 10.35 -8.58 -8.19
CA PHE A 120 11.52 -9.38 -8.57
C PHE A 120 11.42 -10.73 -7.88
N LYS A 121 11.27 -11.80 -8.65
CA LYS A 121 11.22 -13.17 -8.14
C LYS A 121 12.62 -13.63 -7.75
N VAL A 122 12.88 -13.77 -6.45
CA VAL A 122 14.12 -14.31 -5.92
C VAL A 122 14.15 -15.83 -6.11
N ASN A 123 12.99 -16.47 -5.88
CA ASN A 123 12.73 -17.88 -6.14
C ASN A 123 11.22 -18.10 -6.32
N GLU A 124 10.75 -19.36 -6.39
CA GLU A 124 9.34 -19.69 -6.59
C GLU A 124 8.44 -19.20 -5.45
N LYS A 125 8.99 -19.02 -4.26
CA LYS A 125 8.23 -18.61 -3.05
C LYS A 125 8.45 -17.17 -2.62
N ILE A 126 9.60 -16.58 -2.96
CA ILE A 126 10.00 -15.26 -2.44
C ILE A 126 10.13 -14.26 -3.58
N SER A 127 9.51 -13.12 -3.40
CA SER A 127 9.64 -11.96 -4.29
C SER A 127 9.95 -10.70 -3.50
N VAL A 128 10.81 -9.86 -4.05
CA VAL A 128 11.02 -8.48 -3.60
C VAL A 128 10.10 -7.59 -4.41
N VAL A 129 9.26 -6.81 -3.75
CA VAL A 129 8.21 -6.01 -4.38
C VAL A 129 8.43 -4.55 -4.06
N THR A 130 8.23 -3.70 -5.06
CA THR A 130 8.24 -2.26 -4.88
C THR A 130 7.05 -1.63 -5.60
N HIS A 131 6.43 -0.64 -4.97
CA HIS A 131 5.46 0.24 -5.60
C HIS A 131 6.14 1.56 -5.96
N ILE A 132 5.82 2.08 -7.13
CA ILE A 132 6.42 3.30 -7.68
C ILE A 132 5.31 4.32 -7.90
N GLY A 133 5.08 5.15 -6.89
CA GLY A 133 4.11 6.23 -6.97
C GLY A 133 2.64 5.82 -6.76
N PHE A 134 1.79 6.83 -6.93
CA PHE A 134 0.34 6.73 -6.79
C PHE A 134 -0.32 7.68 -7.80
N ILE A 135 -1.36 7.21 -8.44
CA ILE A 135 -2.19 8.02 -9.35
C ILE A 135 -3.62 7.90 -8.84
N GLY A 136 -4.19 8.98 -8.34
CA GLY A 136 -5.53 8.86 -7.77
C GLY A 136 -6.07 10.13 -7.16
N TYR A 137 -7.10 9.90 -6.36
CA TYR A 137 -7.83 10.91 -5.61
C TYR A 137 -7.72 10.62 -4.12
N GLU A 138 -7.52 11.65 -3.32
CA GLU A 138 -7.52 11.60 -1.86
C GLU A 138 -8.43 12.68 -1.29
N HIS A 139 -9.17 12.29 -0.27
CA HIS A 139 -10.02 13.16 0.52
C HIS A 139 -9.58 13.12 1.98
N TRP A 140 -9.25 14.29 2.51
CA TRP A 140 -8.84 14.48 3.90
C TRP A 140 -9.88 15.29 4.65
N LYS A 141 -10.25 14.87 5.84
CA LYS A 141 -11.21 15.56 6.71
C LYS A 141 -10.62 15.77 8.11
N ASN A 142 -10.44 17.03 8.46
CA ASN A 142 -9.96 17.42 9.78
C ASN A 142 -11.13 17.49 10.77
N LYS A 143 -11.04 16.81 11.91
CA LYS A 143 -12.16 16.72 12.87
C LYS A 143 -12.42 17.99 13.68
N PRO A 144 -11.43 18.74 14.20
CA PRO A 144 -11.72 19.95 14.96
C PRO A 144 -12.35 21.06 14.11
N SER A 145 -11.83 21.29 12.90
CA SER A 145 -12.25 22.41 12.05
C SER A 145 -13.37 22.05 11.08
N LYS A 146 -13.66 20.74 10.90
CA LYS A 146 -14.55 20.20 9.85
C LYS A 146 -14.14 20.59 8.42
N ASN A 147 -12.94 21.11 8.26
CA ASN A 147 -12.41 21.44 6.94
C ASN A 147 -12.06 20.14 6.20
N SER A 148 -12.36 20.10 4.92
CA SER A 148 -11.96 19.01 4.05
C SER A 148 -11.07 19.52 2.92
N VAL A 149 -10.10 18.70 2.56
CA VAL A 149 -9.21 18.95 1.42
C VAL A 149 -9.33 17.78 0.48
N ASN A 150 -9.54 18.09 -0.79
CA ASN A 150 -9.54 17.12 -1.87
C ASN A 150 -8.28 17.33 -2.67
N SER A 151 -7.55 16.29 -2.93
CA SER A 151 -6.42 16.31 -3.86
C SER A 151 -6.54 15.15 -4.85
N TRP A 152 -6.12 15.39 -6.06
CA TRP A 152 -5.93 14.33 -7.01
C TRP A 152 -4.78 14.66 -7.94
N GLY A 153 -4.05 13.64 -8.35
CA GLY A 153 -2.84 13.83 -9.12
C GLY A 153 -2.05 12.55 -9.32
N VAL A 154 -0.85 12.75 -9.75
CA VAL A 154 0.16 11.72 -9.95
C VAL A 154 1.31 12.02 -9.00
N ASP A 155 1.57 11.11 -8.07
CA ASP A 155 2.76 11.13 -7.23
C ASP A 155 3.71 10.03 -7.71
N VAL A 156 4.85 10.41 -8.25
CA VAL A 156 5.93 9.52 -8.70
C VAL A 156 7.22 9.93 -7.98
N ASP A 157 7.13 10.15 -6.69
CA ASP A 157 8.28 10.57 -5.89
C ASP A 157 9.07 9.33 -5.41
N GLY A 158 10.36 9.29 -5.75
CA GLY A 158 11.27 8.25 -5.27
C GLY A 158 11.42 8.17 -3.75
N ARG A 159 10.95 9.19 -3.01
CA ARG A 159 10.89 9.19 -1.53
C ARG A 159 9.79 8.28 -0.98
N ASN A 160 8.84 7.86 -1.80
CA ASN A 160 7.72 7.01 -1.44
C ASN A 160 7.89 5.56 -1.92
N ILE A 161 9.11 5.17 -2.29
CA ILE A 161 9.40 3.79 -2.65
C ILE A 161 9.35 2.94 -1.39
N ILE A 162 8.42 1.99 -1.36
CA ILE A 162 8.32 0.97 -0.30
C ILE A 162 8.92 -0.31 -0.86
N LEU A 163 9.93 -0.83 -0.19
CA LEU A 163 10.47 -2.15 -0.48
C LEU A 163 9.77 -3.17 0.42
N GLY A 164 9.17 -4.15 -0.21
CA GLY A 164 8.49 -5.24 0.46
C GLY A 164 9.07 -6.60 0.09
N ILE A 165 8.83 -7.58 0.94
CA ILE A 165 9.13 -8.99 0.67
C ILE A 165 7.82 -9.75 0.75
N TYR A 166 7.54 -10.56 -0.28
CA TYR A 166 6.36 -11.42 -0.33
C TYR A 166 6.78 -12.88 -0.32
N TYR A 167 6.03 -13.67 0.40
CA TYR A 167 6.17 -15.11 0.50
C TYR A 167 4.87 -15.79 0.03
N ASN A 168 4.97 -16.63 -0.99
CA ASN A 168 3.87 -17.46 -1.50
C ASN A 168 3.80 -18.77 -0.69
N ILE A 169 2.64 -19.06 -0.18
CA ILE A 169 2.34 -20.24 0.65
C ILE A 169 1.87 -21.39 -0.23
#